data_c6be47d3222bd74bba11fb96bee9a7db
#
_entry.id   c6be47d3222bd74bba11fb96bee9a7db
#
_cell.length_a   1.000
_cell.length_b   1.000
_cell.length_c   1.000
_cell.angle_alpha   90.00
_cell.angle_beta   90.00
_cell.angle_gamma   90.00
#
_symmetry.space_group_name_H-M   'P 1'
#
loop_
_entity.id
_entity.type
_entity.pdbx_description
1 polymer ?
#
loop_
_entity_poly.entity_id
_entity_poly.type
_entity_poly.pdbx_seq_one_letter_code
_entity_poly.pdbx_strand_id
1 'polypeptide(L)'
;IDNRKILIMNLSKGRIGEDTMQLLGSMMVTKLYLAAMSRVDIPEEDRKDFYLYVDEFQNFATDSFSDILSEARKYRLNLIMAHQFIEQLPEEVTAAVFGNVGSLVCFRVGATDAENLVKEFTPTFTEEDLVNLPSFNIYLKLMIDGISSDPFSATTLPPLFENLFTGNSEKVVKVSRERYAHGRAEVEDRINRWSGLDLSEKVVRTTNEGARQGDSFRPKEKPREKPKEEKRKIFSANCSLCGKEEKLNFQPDPTRPVYCDACFTKVKEERRKPKEERNIDLDAVEKKVKTQPVKEMSLENLKKPVDP
;
A
#
# COMPACT_ATOMS: atom_id res chain seq x y z
N ILE A 1 -25.13 13.60 0.42
CA ILE A 1 -25.71 12.88 -0.70
C ILE A 1 -26.77 13.74 -1.37
N ASP A 2 -27.87 14.11 -0.70
CA ASP A 2 -29.06 14.73 -1.32
C ASP A 2 -28.88 16.21 -1.72
N ASN A 3 -27.91 16.88 -1.15
CA ASN A 3 -27.62 18.29 -1.44
C ASN A 3 -26.72 18.52 -2.66
N ARG A 4 -26.47 17.49 -3.50
CA ARG A 4 -25.63 17.55 -4.70
C ARG A 4 -24.24 18.14 -4.44
N LYS A 5 -23.63 17.82 -3.30
CA LYS A 5 -22.27 18.26 -2.95
C LYS A 5 -21.25 17.28 -3.46
N ILE A 6 -20.09 17.81 -3.88
CA ILE A 6 -18.93 17.01 -4.25
C ILE A 6 -18.07 16.83 -2.98
N LEU A 7 -17.78 15.56 -2.66
CA LEU A 7 -16.87 15.18 -1.58
C LEU A 7 -15.62 14.56 -2.20
N ILE A 8 -14.46 15.14 -1.90
CA ILE A 8 -13.17 14.59 -2.34
C ILE A 8 -12.38 14.22 -1.08
N MET A 9 -12.00 12.94 -0.99
CA MET A 9 -11.20 12.42 0.11
C MET A 9 -9.83 12.01 -0.41
N ASN A 10 -8.79 12.70 0.03
CA ASN A 10 -7.42 12.32 -0.28
C ASN A 10 -6.89 11.37 0.79
N LEU A 11 -7.02 10.08 0.54
CA LEU A 11 -6.55 8.98 1.40
C LEU A 11 -5.15 8.49 0.99
N SER A 12 -4.27 9.40 0.62
CA SER A 12 -2.92 9.07 0.15
C SER A 12 -2.13 8.28 1.20
N LYS A 13 -1.76 7.04 0.86
CA LYS A 13 -0.94 6.14 1.68
C LYS A 13 0.35 6.80 2.17
N GLY A 14 1.00 7.60 1.32
CA GLY A 14 2.24 8.31 1.66
C GLY A 14 2.08 9.42 2.73
N ARG A 15 0.85 9.90 2.98
CA ARG A 15 0.58 10.96 3.97
C ARG A 15 0.06 10.45 5.30
N ILE A 16 -0.79 9.45 5.29
CA ILE A 16 -1.51 8.99 6.50
C ILE A 16 -1.15 7.56 6.93
N GLY A 17 -0.36 6.85 6.13
CA GLY A 17 -0.04 5.45 6.35
C GLY A 17 -1.12 4.51 5.80
N GLU A 18 -0.76 3.25 5.59
CA GLU A 18 -1.63 2.23 5.00
C GLU A 18 -2.80 1.86 5.89
N ASP A 19 -2.54 1.49 7.14
CA ASP A 19 -3.57 1.08 8.10
C ASP A 19 -4.61 2.17 8.32
N THR A 20 -4.17 3.43 8.44
CA THR A 20 -5.05 4.59 8.62
C THR A 20 -5.90 4.84 7.36
N MET A 21 -5.30 4.68 6.18
CA MET A 21 -5.99 4.83 4.89
C MET A 21 -7.10 3.79 4.75
N GLN A 22 -6.80 2.52 5.01
CA GLN A 22 -7.77 1.43 4.94
C GLN A 22 -8.91 1.62 5.92
N LEU A 23 -8.61 1.94 7.18
CA LEU A 23 -9.61 2.18 8.21
C LEU A 23 -10.54 3.34 7.86
N LEU A 24 -9.97 4.51 7.52
CA LEU A 24 -10.77 5.69 7.18
C LEU A 24 -11.60 5.47 5.91
N GLY A 25 -11.03 4.84 4.89
CA GLY A 25 -11.72 4.54 3.66
C GLY A 25 -12.90 3.59 3.86
N SER A 26 -12.69 2.48 4.55
CA SER A 26 -13.75 1.51 4.87
C SER A 26 -14.88 2.12 5.71
N MET A 27 -14.52 2.93 6.73
CA MET A 27 -15.50 3.66 7.52
C MET A 27 -16.31 4.65 6.67
N MET A 28 -15.67 5.33 5.72
CA MET A 28 -16.32 6.32 4.86
C MET A 28 -17.27 5.66 3.86
N VAL A 29 -16.84 4.55 3.23
CA VAL A 29 -17.70 3.75 2.34
C VAL A 29 -18.95 3.28 3.11
N THR A 30 -18.76 2.72 4.31
CA THR A 30 -19.86 2.30 5.17
C THR A 30 -20.80 3.46 5.54
N LYS A 31 -20.26 4.63 5.88
CA LYS A 31 -21.06 5.82 6.18
C LYS A 31 -21.87 6.32 4.98
N LEU A 32 -21.29 6.31 3.79
CA LEU A 32 -21.99 6.68 2.56
C LEU A 32 -23.09 5.68 2.23
N TYR A 33 -22.84 4.39 2.42
CA TYR A 33 -23.84 3.35 2.24
C TYR A 33 -25.02 3.51 3.23
N LEU A 34 -24.75 3.67 4.52
CA LEU A 34 -25.78 3.92 5.52
C LEU A 34 -26.58 5.20 5.22
N ALA A 35 -25.91 6.24 4.74
CA ALA A 35 -26.59 7.46 4.30
C ALA A 35 -27.44 7.25 3.03
N ALA A 36 -27.05 6.32 2.15
CA ALA A 36 -27.89 5.93 1.02
C ALA A 36 -29.10 5.11 1.48
N MET A 37 -28.89 4.14 2.36
CA MET A 37 -29.97 3.32 2.93
C MET A 37 -31.02 4.14 3.69
N SER A 38 -30.63 5.24 4.35
CA SER A 38 -31.57 6.13 5.04
C SER A 38 -32.59 6.79 4.11
N ARG A 39 -32.43 6.63 2.78
CA ARG A 39 -33.42 7.06 1.77
C ARG A 39 -34.58 6.10 1.58
N VAL A 40 -34.72 5.07 2.44
CA VAL A 40 -35.76 4.04 2.30
C VAL A 40 -37.15 4.64 2.24
N ASP A 41 -37.41 5.71 2.98
CA ASP A 41 -38.72 6.40 3.03
C ASP A 41 -38.94 7.39 1.89
N ILE A 42 -37.91 7.61 1.03
CA ILE A 42 -38.05 8.48 -0.14
C ILE A 42 -38.44 7.60 -1.34
N PRO A 43 -39.49 7.95 -2.11
CA PRO A 43 -39.83 7.24 -3.33
C PRO A 43 -38.61 7.15 -4.31
N GLU A 44 -38.49 6.05 -5.04
CA GLU A 44 -37.30 5.80 -5.86
C GLU A 44 -37.11 6.89 -6.93
N GLU A 45 -38.17 7.40 -7.49
CA GLU A 45 -38.19 8.49 -8.50
C GLU A 45 -37.65 9.81 -7.94
N ASP A 46 -37.81 10.07 -6.65
CA ASP A 46 -37.35 11.31 -6.00
C ASP A 46 -35.91 11.20 -5.47
N ARG A 47 -35.34 9.98 -5.42
CA ARG A 47 -33.96 9.77 -4.99
C ARG A 47 -33.00 10.31 -6.03
N LYS A 48 -32.06 11.17 -5.62
CA LYS A 48 -31.03 11.73 -6.51
C LYS A 48 -29.87 10.75 -6.66
N ASP A 49 -29.38 10.62 -7.87
CA ASP A 49 -28.17 9.83 -8.12
C ASP A 49 -26.98 10.40 -7.36
N PHE A 50 -26.24 9.52 -6.74
CA PHE A 50 -24.97 9.82 -6.11
C PHE A 50 -23.92 8.86 -6.63
N TYR A 51 -22.83 9.40 -7.17
CA TYR A 51 -21.75 8.64 -7.77
C TYR A 51 -20.58 8.57 -6.80
N LEU A 52 -20.21 7.36 -6.41
CA LEU A 52 -19.07 7.06 -5.56
C LEU A 52 -17.94 6.47 -6.41
N TYR A 53 -16.90 7.26 -6.61
CA TYR A 53 -15.68 6.84 -7.28
C TYR A 53 -14.68 6.33 -6.23
N VAL A 54 -14.23 5.08 -6.37
CA VAL A 54 -13.25 4.45 -5.49
C VAL A 54 -12.06 4.00 -6.32
N ASP A 55 -10.97 4.75 -6.21
CA ASP A 55 -9.69 4.40 -6.81
C ASP A 55 -8.93 3.46 -5.85
N GLU A 56 -8.14 2.53 -6.41
CA GLU A 56 -7.44 1.47 -5.65
C GLU A 56 -8.40 0.73 -4.71
N PHE A 57 -9.53 0.33 -5.27
CA PHE A 57 -10.68 -0.26 -4.58
C PHE A 57 -10.30 -1.44 -3.67
N GLN A 58 -9.30 -2.25 -4.03
CA GLN A 58 -8.83 -3.37 -3.23
C GLN A 58 -8.41 -2.99 -1.81
N ASN A 59 -8.01 -1.74 -1.59
CA ASN A 59 -7.63 -1.27 -0.24
C ASN A 59 -8.83 -1.11 0.71
N PHE A 60 -10.04 -1.06 0.16
CA PHE A 60 -11.29 -0.79 0.90
C PHE A 60 -12.29 -1.94 0.79
N ALA A 61 -11.96 -2.97 0.03
CA ALA A 61 -12.78 -4.15 -0.20
C ALA A 61 -12.84 -5.00 1.08
N THR A 62 -13.95 -4.89 1.80
CA THR A 62 -14.30 -5.73 2.96
C THR A 62 -15.46 -6.64 2.59
N ASP A 63 -15.71 -7.69 3.37
CA ASP A 63 -16.84 -8.60 3.14
C ASP A 63 -18.19 -7.86 3.07
N SER A 64 -18.34 -6.82 3.89
CA SER A 64 -19.53 -5.95 3.86
C SER A 64 -19.70 -5.22 2.51
N PHE A 65 -18.67 -5.17 1.67
CA PHE A 65 -18.76 -4.50 0.38
C PHE A 65 -19.60 -5.28 -0.64
N SER A 66 -19.68 -6.60 -0.50
CA SER A 66 -20.55 -7.46 -1.32
C SER A 66 -22.02 -7.08 -1.14
N ASP A 67 -22.43 -6.77 0.10
CA ASP A 67 -23.78 -6.31 0.40
C ASP A 67 -24.07 -4.93 -0.24
N ILE A 68 -23.08 -4.04 -0.20
CA ILE A 68 -23.17 -2.72 -0.86
C ILE A 68 -23.39 -2.88 -2.35
N LEU A 69 -22.61 -3.75 -3.02
CA LEU A 69 -22.72 -4.00 -4.46
C LEU A 69 -24.11 -4.51 -4.87
N SER A 70 -24.69 -5.38 -4.05
CA SER A 70 -25.99 -5.98 -4.36
C SER A 70 -27.16 -5.03 -4.12
N GLU A 71 -27.06 -4.09 -3.18
CA GLU A 71 -28.19 -3.28 -2.74
C GLU A 71 -28.10 -1.78 -3.08
N ALA A 72 -26.90 -1.24 -3.30
CA ALA A 72 -26.68 0.20 -3.46
C ALA A 72 -27.50 0.83 -4.58
N ARG A 73 -27.76 0.09 -5.65
CA ARG A 73 -28.56 0.54 -6.80
C ARG A 73 -29.97 0.97 -6.41
N LYS A 74 -30.63 0.26 -5.50
CA LYS A 74 -32.00 0.58 -5.02
C LYS A 74 -32.09 1.96 -4.38
N TYR A 75 -30.97 2.44 -3.84
CA TYR A 75 -30.87 3.73 -3.14
C TYR A 75 -30.21 4.81 -4.03
N ARG A 76 -30.09 4.60 -5.33
CA ARG A 76 -29.43 5.51 -6.27
C ARG A 76 -27.99 5.87 -5.86
N LEU A 77 -27.28 4.90 -5.29
CA LEU A 77 -25.83 4.96 -5.06
C LEU A 77 -25.14 4.20 -6.20
N ASN A 78 -24.50 4.93 -7.09
CA ASN A 78 -23.80 4.39 -8.26
C ASN A 78 -22.32 4.24 -7.92
N LEU A 79 -21.77 3.04 -8.07
CA LEU A 79 -20.38 2.74 -7.77
C LEU A 79 -19.53 2.73 -9.03
N ILE A 80 -18.42 3.45 -9.01
CA ILE A 80 -17.37 3.42 -10.03
C ILE A 80 -16.08 3.00 -9.32
N MET A 81 -15.62 1.80 -9.61
CA MET A 81 -14.49 1.18 -8.93
C MET A 81 -13.33 1.00 -9.89
N ALA A 82 -12.12 1.36 -9.47
CA ALA A 82 -10.90 1.11 -10.19
C ALA A 82 -9.91 0.33 -9.33
N HIS A 83 -9.28 -0.68 -9.91
CA HIS A 83 -8.23 -1.47 -9.26
C HIS A 83 -7.22 -1.99 -10.29
N GLN A 84 -6.05 -2.41 -9.84
CA GLN A 84 -4.97 -2.83 -10.72
C GLN A 84 -4.88 -4.35 -10.85
N PHE A 85 -5.20 -5.11 -9.81
CA PHE A 85 -5.04 -6.57 -9.76
C PHE A 85 -6.26 -7.23 -9.12
N ILE A 86 -6.88 -8.16 -9.84
CA ILE A 86 -8.05 -8.90 -9.35
C ILE A 86 -7.68 -9.82 -8.19
N GLU A 87 -6.48 -10.42 -8.22
CA GLU A 87 -5.99 -11.31 -7.17
C GLU A 87 -5.90 -10.67 -5.77
N GLN A 88 -5.88 -9.35 -5.70
CA GLN A 88 -5.87 -8.63 -4.42
C GLN A 88 -7.24 -8.51 -3.76
N LEU A 89 -8.30 -8.89 -4.46
CA LEU A 89 -9.65 -8.88 -3.92
C LEU A 89 -9.98 -10.20 -3.22
N PRO A 90 -10.70 -10.18 -2.09
CA PRO A 90 -11.30 -11.38 -1.53
C PRO A 90 -12.21 -12.08 -2.55
N GLU A 91 -12.25 -13.41 -2.53
CA GLU A 91 -13.02 -14.21 -3.50
C GLU A 91 -14.51 -13.84 -3.51
N GLU A 92 -15.10 -13.62 -2.34
CA GLU A 92 -16.51 -13.20 -2.20
C GLU A 92 -16.77 -11.84 -2.85
N VAL A 93 -15.84 -10.88 -2.67
CA VAL A 93 -15.94 -9.55 -3.27
C VAL A 93 -15.77 -9.63 -4.78
N THR A 94 -14.83 -10.45 -5.27
CA THR A 94 -14.63 -10.70 -6.70
C THR A 94 -15.89 -11.24 -7.35
N ALA A 95 -16.51 -12.27 -6.75
CA ALA A 95 -17.76 -12.83 -7.23
C ALA A 95 -18.91 -11.79 -7.22
N ALA A 96 -18.99 -10.97 -6.18
CA ALA A 96 -19.99 -9.91 -6.08
C ALA A 96 -19.77 -8.81 -7.14
N VAL A 97 -18.53 -8.44 -7.43
CA VAL A 97 -18.19 -7.45 -8.48
C VAL A 97 -18.67 -7.97 -9.84
N PHE A 98 -18.23 -9.15 -10.27
CA PHE A 98 -18.61 -9.69 -11.57
C PHE A 98 -20.11 -10.03 -11.68
N GLY A 99 -20.77 -10.34 -10.56
CA GLY A 99 -22.20 -10.63 -10.53
C GLY A 99 -23.11 -9.37 -10.57
N ASN A 100 -22.61 -8.19 -10.17
CA ASN A 100 -23.43 -6.98 -10.03
C ASN A 100 -22.98 -5.82 -10.92
N VAL A 101 -21.76 -5.83 -11.46
CA VAL A 101 -21.26 -4.75 -12.29
C VAL A 101 -21.77 -4.92 -13.73
N GLY A 102 -22.51 -3.92 -14.22
CA GLY A 102 -23.10 -3.96 -15.55
C GLY A 102 -22.17 -3.45 -16.65
N SER A 103 -21.24 -2.56 -16.33
CA SER A 103 -20.30 -2.00 -17.30
C SER A 103 -18.88 -2.27 -16.87
N LEU A 104 -18.06 -2.78 -17.78
CA LEU A 104 -16.67 -3.14 -17.53
C LEU A 104 -15.76 -2.39 -18.50
N VAL A 105 -14.70 -1.78 -17.97
CA VAL A 105 -13.64 -1.11 -18.73
C VAL A 105 -12.32 -1.78 -18.38
N CYS A 106 -11.67 -2.37 -19.37
CA CYS A 106 -10.41 -3.08 -19.19
C CYS A 106 -9.29 -2.37 -19.95
N PHE A 107 -8.24 -2.01 -19.24
CA PHE A 107 -6.93 -1.66 -19.78
C PHE A 107 -6.08 -2.93 -19.92
N ARG A 108 -4.84 -2.79 -20.37
CA ARG A 108 -3.90 -3.92 -20.42
C ARG A 108 -3.70 -4.51 -19.03
N VAL A 109 -3.82 -5.82 -18.92
CA VAL A 109 -3.69 -6.58 -17.68
C VAL A 109 -2.58 -7.64 -17.78
N GLY A 110 -2.22 -8.23 -16.65
CA GLY A 110 -1.33 -9.39 -16.58
C GLY A 110 -2.05 -10.68 -17.00
N ALA A 111 -1.27 -11.75 -17.23
CA ALA A 111 -1.81 -13.03 -17.69
C ALA A 111 -2.83 -13.63 -16.70
N THR A 112 -2.55 -13.61 -15.41
CA THR A 112 -3.45 -14.13 -14.36
C THR A 112 -4.80 -13.44 -14.34
N ASP A 113 -4.80 -12.09 -14.45
CA ASP A 113 -6.03 -11.31 -14.50
C ASP A 113 -6.78 -11.54 -15.83
N ALA A 114 -6.03 -11.76 -16.94
CA ALA A 114 -6.63 -12.04 -18.24
C ALA A 114 -7.45 -13.32 -18.24
N GLU A 115 -6.99 -14.40 -17.56
CA GLU A 115 -7.73 -15.67 -17.39
C GLU A 115 -9.10 -15.47 -16.72
N ASN A 116 -9.20 -14.53 -15.80
CA ASN A 116 -10.46 -14.21 -15.12
C ASN A 116 -11.35 -13.31 -15.98
N LEU A 117 -10.76 -12.29 -16.60
CA LEU A 117 -11.49 -11.28 -17.37
C LEU A 117 -11.98 -11.78 -18.72
N VAL A 118 -11.27 -12.72 -19.37
CA VAL A 118 -11.64 -13.22 -20.68
C VAL A 118 -13.07 -13.78 -20.73
N LYS A 119 -13.56 -14.31 -19.63
CA LYS A 119 -14.94 -14.84 -19.50
C LYS A 119 -15.99 -13.76 -19.78
N GLU A 120 -15.68 -12.50 -19.48
CA GLU A 120 -16.56 -11.36 -19.70
C GLU A 120 -16.45 -10.78 -21.14
N PHE A 121 -15.33 -11.07 -21.82
CA PHE A 121 -15.02 -10.51 -23.14
C PHE A 121 -15.14 -11.53 -24.29
N THR A 122 -15.32 -12.81 -23.97
CA THR A 122 -15.55 -13.89 -24.96
C THR A 122 -16.94 -13.72 -25.62
N PRO A 123 -17.11 -14.01 -26.92
CA PRO A 123 -16.10 -14.54 -27.86
C PRO A 123 -15.29 -13.46 -28.60
N THR A 124 -15.51 -12.19 -28.32
CA THR A 124 -14.98 -11.07 -29.13
C THR A 124 -13.46 -10.88 -28.93
N PHE A 125 -12.98 -11.05 -27.70
CA PHE A 125 -11.56 -10.90 -27.34
C PHE A 125 -11.03 -12.12 -26.62
N THR A 126 -9.74 -12.41 -26.82
CA THR A 126 -9.00 -13.52 -26.22
C THR A 126 -8.14 -13.03 -25.05
N GLU A 127 -7.55 -13.94 -24.28
CA GLU A 127 -6.55 -13.62 -23.23
C GLU A 127 -5.34 -12.88 -23.81
N GLU A 128 -4.88 -13.30 -25.01
CA GLU A 128 -3.76 -12.66 -25.68
C GLU A 128 -4.05 -11.18 -26.02
N ASP A 129 -5.29 -10.89 -26.42
CA ASP A 129 -5.73 -9.52 -26.70
C ASP A 129 -5.67 -8.64 -25.45
N LEU A 130 -6.12 -9.16 -24.30
CA LEU A 130 -6.12 -8.46 -23.02
C LEU A 130 -4.69 -8.15 -22.52
N VAL A 131 -3.76 -9.09 -22.70
CA VAL A 131 -2.36 -8.94 -22.28
C VAL A 131 -1.58 -8.00 -23.21
N ASN A 132 -1.87 -8.05 -24.52
CA ASN A 132 -1.12 -7.30 -25.52
C ASN A 132 -1.75 -5.94 -25.88
N LEU A 133 -2.77 -5.49 -25.14
CA LEU A 133 -3.47 -4.23 -25.43
C LEU A 133 -2.49 -3.04 -25.40
N PRO A 134 -2.40 -2.21 -26.47
CA PRO A 134 -1.53 -1.06 -26.52
C PRO A 134 -1.92 0.02 -25.48
N SER A 135 -0.98 0.88 -25.12
CA SER A 135 -1.25 2.02 -24.24
C SER A 135 -2.35 2.90 -24.80
N PHE A 136 -3.18 3.47 -23.92
CA PHE A 136 -4.34 4.32 -24.25
C PHE A 136 -5.49 3.62 -24.98
N ASN A 137 -5.43 2.31 -25.20
CA ASN A 137 -6.55 1.52 -25.69
C ASN A 137 -7.23 0.78 -24.54
N ILE A 138 -8.51 0.52 -24.70
CA ILE A 138 -9.36 -0.16 -23.72
C ILE A 138 -10.31 -1.12 -24.43
N TYR A 139 -10.70 -2.18 -23.71
CA TYR A 139 -11.86 -2.97 -24.06
C TYR A 139 -13.02 -2.62 -23.14
N LEU A 140 -14.21 -2.59 -23.68
CA LEU A 140 -15.43 -2.15 -23.05
C LEU A 140 -16.52 -3.19 -23.22
N LYS A 141 -17.25 -3.45 -22.14
CA LYS A 141 -18.55 -4.11 -22.14
C LYS A 141 -19.50 -3.21 -21.36
N LEU A 142 -20.52 -2.70 -22.01
CA LEU A 142 -21.42 -1.71 -21.43
C LEU A 142 -22.82 -2.30 -21.19
N MET A 143 -23.42 -1.90 -20.11
CA MET A 143 -24.85 -2.11 -19.89
C MET A 143 -25.61 -0.86 -20.36
N ILE A 144 -26.45 -1.02 -21.37
CA ILE A 144 -27.27 0.05 -21.96
C ILE A 144 -28.72 -0.35 -21.78
N ASP A 145 -29.49 0.46 -21.09
CA ASP A 145 -30.92 0.20 -20.80
C ASP A 145 -31.21 -1.17 -20.18
N GLY A 146 -30.29 -1.64 -19.35
CA GLY A 146 -30.39 -2.94 -18.68
C GLY A 146 -29.95 -4.14 -19.54
N ILE A 147 -29.49 -3.91 -20.75
CA ILE A 147 -28.99 -4.93 -21.69
C ILE A 147 -27.47 -4.81 -21.79
N SER A 148 -26.76 -5.92 -21.61
CA SER A 148 -25.31 -5.95 -21.81
C SER A 148 -24.99 -5.92 -23.31
N SER A 149 -24.12 -4.99 -23.72
CA SER A 149 -23.61 -4.93 -25.09
C SER A 149 -22.59 -6.03 -25.36
N ASP A 150 -22.35 -6.35 -26.62
CA ASP A 150 -21.17 -7.09 -27.01
C ASP A 150 -19.91 -6.27 -26.67
N PRO A 151 -18.82 -6.94 -26.28
CA PRO A 151 -17.56 -6.23 -26.03
C PRO A 151 -17.00 -5.57 -27.27
N PHE A 152 -16.41 -4.38 -27.11
CA PHE A 152 -15.77 -3.64 -28.19
C PHE A 152 -14.51 -2.90 -27.71
N SER A 153 -13.67 -2.49 -28.64
CA SER A 153 -12.46 -1.72 -28.37
C SER A 153 -12.69 -0.22 -28.53
N ALA A 154 -11.95 0.57 -27.74
CA ALA A 154 -11.93 2.02 -27.87
C ALA A 154 -10.54 2.58 -27.52
N THR A 155 -10.34 3.86 -27.86
CA THR A 155 -9.15 4.61 -27.47
C THR A 155 -9.56 5.65 -26.43
N THR A 156 -8.76 5.78 -25.36
CA THR A 156 -9.00 6.78 -24.33
C THR A 156 -8.74 8.19 -24.86
N LEU A 157 -9.40 9.16 -24.26
CA LEU A 157 -9.07 10.56 -24.49
C LEU A 157 -7.64 10.85 -23.98
N PRO A 158 -6.93 11.80 -24.61
CA PRO A 158 -5.66 12.24 -24.09
C PRO A 158 -5.82 12.84 -22.68
N PRO A 159 -4.76 12.83 -21.85
CA PRO A 159 -4.79 13.48 -20.54
C PRO A 159 -5.25 14.94 -20.66
N LEU A 160 -5.99 15.40 -19.65
CA LEU A 160 -6.40 16.79 -19.58
C LEU A 160 -5.16 17.68 -19.56
N PHE A 161 -5.10 18.63 -20.48
CA PHE A 161 -3.96 19.54 -20.60
C PHE A 161 -3.88 20.53 -19.43
N GLU A 162 -2.68 21.01 -19.14
CA GLU A 162 -2.39 21.98 -18.06
C GLU A 162 -3.25 23.24 -18.13
N ASN A 163 -3.70 23.67 -19.31
CA ASN A 163 -4.57 24.82 -19.52
C ASN A 163 -5.95 24.72 -18.84
N LEU A 164 -6.38 23.52 -18.45
CA LEU A 164 -7.60 23.30 -17.67
C LEU A 164 -7.40 23.44 -16.16
N PHE A 165 -6.16 23.56 -15.71
CA PHE A 165 -5.87 23.77 -14.29
C PHE A 165 -6.21 25.21 -13.89
N THR A 166 -7.23 25.36 -13.07
CA THR A 166 -7.72 26.67 -12.62
C THR A 166 -6.87 27.31 -11.51
N GLY A 167 -5.91 26.57 -10.93
CA GLY A 167 -5.11 27.00 -9.79
C GLY A 167 -5.90 27.15 -8.47
N ASN A 168 -7.14 26.65 -8.41
CA ASN A 168 -8.02 26.84 -7.25
C ASN A 168 -7.87 25.77 -6.14
N SER A 169 -6.95 24.81 -6.28
CA SER A 169 -6.79 23.72 -5.32
C SER A 169 -6.56 24.21 -3.89
N GLU A 170 -5.70 25.19 -3.69
CA GLU A 170 -5.43 25.75 -2.37
C GLU A 170 -6.64 26.48 -1.78
N LYS A 171 -7.40 27.21 -2.60
CA LYS A 171 -8.64 27.86 -2.18
C LYS A 171 -9.69 26.86 -1.72
N VAL A 172 -9.86 25.76 -2.48
CA VAL A 172 -10.79 24.67 -2.13
C VAL A 172 -10.39 24.04 -0.80
N VAL A 173 -9.10 23.72 -0.61
CA VAL A 173 -8.59 23.16 0.65
C VAL A 173 -8.81 24.12 1.81
N LYS A 174 -8.52 25.42 1.63
CA LYS A 174 -8.71 26.45 2.66
C LYS A 174 -10.18 26.54 3.08
N VAL A 175 -11.10 26.70 2.13
CA VAL A 175 -12.54 26.77 2.39
C VAL A 175 -13.08 25.50 3.04
N SER A 176 -12.59 24.34 2.60
CA SER A 176 -12.97 23.06 3.20
C SER A 176 -12.52 22.96 4.66
N ARG A 177 -11.29 23.37 4.96
CA ARG A 177 -10.77 23.41 6.35
C ARG A 177 -11.54 24.38 7.24
N GLU A 178 -11.82 25.57 6.76
CA GLU A 178 -12.60 26.56 7.50
C GLU A 178 -14.02 26.09 7.84
N ARG A 179 -14.65 25.33 6.94
CA ARG A 179 -16.05 24.89 7.13
C ARG A 179 -16.20 23.58 7.86
N TYR A 180 -15.27 22.65 7.72
CA TYR A 180 -15.46 21.24 8.11
C TYR A 180 -14.34 20.70 9.02
N ALA A 181 -13.23 21.41 9.20
CA ALA A 181 -12.17 20.95 10.07
C ALA A 181 -12.16 21.69 11.41
N HIS A 182 -11.65 21.01 12.41
CA HIS A 182 -11.36 21.57 13.74
C HIS A 182 -9.85 21.64 13.94
N GLY A 183 -9.39 22.53 14.82
CA GLY A 183 -7.98 22.62 15.20
C GLY A 183 -7.51 21.30 15.84
N ARG A 184 -6.32 20.86 15.48
CA ARG A 184 -5.75 19.59 15.98
C ARG A 184 -5.77 19.52 17.51
N ALA A 185 -5.35 20.59 18.19
CA ALA A 185 -5.33 20.63 19.66
C ALA A 185 -6.71 20.45 20.27
N GLU A 186 -7.75 21.05 19.67
CA GLU A 186 -9.14 20.90 20.11
C GLU A 186 -9.64 19.45 19.96
N VAL A 187 -9.29 18.82 18.83
CA VAL A 187 -9.68 17.44 18.57
C VAL A 187 -8.96 16.48 19.53
N GLU A 188 -7.66 16.66 19.74
CA GLU A 188 -6.85 15.87 20.67
C GLU A 188 -7.37 16.01 22.12
N ASP A 189 -7.70 17.20 22.55
CA ASP A 189 -8.26 17.46 23.87
C ASP A 189 -9.66 16.78 24.03
N ARG A 190 -10.49 16.81 22.99
CA ARG A 190 -11.79 16.14 22.99
C ARG A 190 -11.64 14.62 23.06
N ILE A 191 -10.68 14.04 22.32
CA ILE A 191 -10.37 12.61 22.35
C ILE A 191 -9.85 12.20 23.74
N ASN A 192 -8.95 12.97 24.33
CA ASN A 192 -8.41 12.71 25.66
C ASN A 192 -9.52 12.71 26.73
N ARG A 193 -10.40 13.69 26.69
CA ARG A 193 -11.56 13.74 27.61
C ARG A 193 -12.51 12.55 27.42
N TRP A 194 -12.73 12.14 26.18
CA TRP A 194 -13.62 11.01 25.88
C TRP A 194 -13.01 9.65 26.23
N SER A 195 -11.72 9.47 25.98
CA SER A 195 -11.02 8.21 26.24
C SER A 195 -10.66 7.98 27.71
N GLY A 196 -10.71 9.03 28.54
CA GLY A 196 -10.21 8.97 29.92
C GLY A 196 -8.69 8.76 30.05
N LEU A 197 -7.97 8.82 28.91
CA LEU A 197 -6.53 8.71 28.86
C LEU A 197 -5.94 10.12 29.00
N ASP A 198 -5.36 10.43 30.16
CA ASP A 198 -4.61 11.68 30.33
C ASP A 198 -3.27 11.55 29.60
N LEU A 199 -3.24 11.96 28.33
CA LEU A 199 -2.02 12.01 27.51
C LEU A 199 -1.15 13.23 27.79
N SER A 200 -1.56 14.10 28.73
CA SER A 200 -0.84 15.35 29.07
C SER A 200 0.51 15.12 29.73
N GLU A 201 0.76 13.97 30.35
CA GLU A 201 2.04 13.66 31.00
C GLU A 201 3.20 13.30 30.04
N LYS A 202 2.96 13.10 28.75
CA LYS A 202 4.03 12.69 27.81
C LYS A 202 4.64 13.81 26.96
N VAL A 203 4.12 15.03 27.03
CA VAL A 203 4.62 16.14 26.18
C VAL A 203 5.68 17.02 26.87
N VAL A 204 5.95 16.85 28.17
CA VAL A 204 6.86 17.74 28.92
C VAL A 204 8.35 17.33 28.88
N ARG A 205 8.76 16.35 28.11
CA ARG A 205 10.18 15.97 28.05
C ARG A 205 10.75 15.94 26.64
N THR A 206 10.69 17.04 25.89
CA THR A 206 11.67 17.34 24.82
C THR A 206 11.52 18.79 24.33
N THR A 207 11.77 19.76 25.21
CA THR A 207 12.21 21.09 24.78
C THR A 207 13.55 21.35 25.39
N ASN A 208 14.60 20.88 24.75
CA ASN A 208 15.92 21.52 24.79
C ASN A 208 16.66 21.21 23.50
N GLU A 209 16.81 22.26 22.74
CA GLU A 209 17.92 22.64 21.85
C GLU A 209 18.44 21.64 20.80
N GLY A 210 18.33 22.05 19.54
CA GLY A 210 19.14 21.50 18.46
C GLY A 210 18.42 21.43 17.13
N ALA A 211 18.36 22.54 16.42
CA ALA A 211 18.01 22.56 15.01
C ALA A 211 18.84 21.55 14.22
N ARG A 212 18.21 20.54 13.61
CA ARG A 212 18.66 19.87 12.38
C ARG A 212 17.47 19.22 11.66
N GLN A 213 17.45 19.53 10.38
CA GLN A 213 16.54 19.06 9.34
C GLN A 213 16.41 17.54 9.25
N GLY A 214 15.17 17.09 8.92
CA GLY A 214 14.93 15.87 8.16
C GLY A 214 14.98 14.57 8.95
N ASP A 215 13.84 13.98 9.16
CA ASP A 215 13.62 12.59 8.72
C ASP A 215 12.69 11.75 9.59
N SER A 216 11.79 11.09 8.90
CA SER A 216 11.15 9.81 9.18
C SER A 216 10.51 9.58 10.55
N PHE A 217 9.20 9.72 10.57
CA PHE A 217 8.31 9.12 11.57
C PHE A 217 8.37 7.58 11.50
N ARG A 218 9.05 6.96 12.45
CA ARG A 218 8.83 5.55 12.81
C ARG A 218 7.84 5.50 13.98
N PRO A 219 6.77 4.69 13.91
CA PRO A 219 5.91 4.45 15.06
C PRO A 219 6.70 3.74 16.16
N LYS A 220 6.71 4.29 17.38
CA LYS A 220 7.23 3.58 18.55
C LYS A 220 6.20 2.52 18.95
N GLU A 221 6.60 1.27 18.85
CA GLU A 221 5.90 0.14 19.43
C GLU A 221 5.74 0.32 20.96
N LYS A 222 4.58 -0.13 21.46
CA LYS A 222 4.29 -0.22 22.92
C LYS A 222 5.38 -1.01 23.63
N PRO A 223 5.70 -0.67 24.89
CA PRO A 223 6.63 -1.48 25.67
C PRO A 223 6.05 -2.88 25.87
N ARG A 224 6.57 -3.83 25.14
CA ARG A 224 6.45 -5.25 25.50
C ARG A 224 7.24 -5.45 26.78
N GLU A 225 6.64 -6.12 27.76
CA GLU A 225 7.35 -6.66 28.93
C GLU A 225 8.63 -7.31 28.46
N LYS A 226 9.74 -6.95 29.13
CA LYS A 226 11.07 -7.45 28.81
C LYS A 226 11.04 -8.98 28.88
N PRO A 227 11.28 -9.70 27.80
CA PRO A 227 11.66 -11.09 27.90
C PRO A 227 12.96 -11.16 28.67
N LYS A 228 13.10 -12.13 29.58
CA LYS A 228 14.32 -12.46 30.30
C LYS A 228 15.50 -12.47 29.33
N GLU A 229 16.60 -11.83 29.70
CA GLU A 229 17.84 -11.77 28.92
C GLU A 229 18.29 -13.19 28.54
N GLU A 230 17.89 -13.64 27.36
CA GLU A 230 18.60 -14.72 26.69
C GLU A 230 19.96 -14.17 26.27
N LYS A 231 21.03 -14.79 26.76
CA LYS A 231 22.42 -14.46 26.42
C LYS A 231 22.57 -14.49 24.90
N ARG A 232 22.72 -13.31 24.28
CA ARG A 232 22.93 -13.18 22.83
C ARG A 232 24.23 -13.88 22.47
N LYS A 233 24.16 -14.93 21.66
CA LYS A 233 25.33 -15.63 21.14
C LYS A 233 26.00 -14.76 20.10
N ILE A 234 27.31 -14.59 20.21
CA ILE A 234 28.14 -13.88 19.23
C ILE A 234 28.94 -14.95 18.48
N PHE A 235 28.95 -14.84 17.17
CA PHE A 235 29.68 -15.73 16.30
C PHE A 235 30.87 -14.99 15.66
N SER A 236 31.95 -15.70 15.35
CA SER A 236 33.06 -15.15 14.57
C SER A 236 33.17 -15.87 13.23
N ALA A 237 33.45 -15.13 12.18
CA ALA A 237 33.71 -15.68 10.88
C ALA A 237 34.76 -14.84 10.13
N ASN A 238 35.53 -15.48 9.28
CA ASN A 238 36.53 -14.80 8.48
C ASN A 238 35.92 -14.20 7.21
N CYS A 239 36.29 -12.98 6.87
CA CYS A 239 35.88 -12.34 5.63
C CYS A 239 36.37 -13.16 4.42
N SER A 240 35.45 -13.56 3.55
CA SER A 240 35.74 -14.39 2.37
C SER A 240 36.64 -13.72 1.33
N LEU A 241 36.82 -12.39 1.40
CA LEU A 241 37.63 -11.64 0.47
C LEU A 241 39.04 -11.29 1.00
N CYS A 242 39.16 -10.83 2.26
CA CYS A 242 40.42 -10.38 2.85
C CYS A 242 40.90 -11.22 4.03
N GLY A 243 40.16 -12.23 4.48
CA GLY A 243 40.52 -13.12 5.58
C GLY A 243 40.40 -12.53 6.98
N LYS A 244 40.01 -11.26 7.15
CA LYS A 244 39.89 -10.60 8.44
C LYS A 244 38.76 -11.26 9.25
N GLU A 245 38.99 -11.54 10.53
CA GLU A 245 37.97 -12.04 11.45
C GLU A 245 36.97 -10.94 11.81
N GLU A 246 35.69 -11.24 11.69
CA GLU A 246 34.57 -10.32 11.97
C GLU A 246 33.60 -10.96 12.97
N LYS A 247 33.08 -10.16 13.92
CA LYS A 247 32.13 -10.60 14.93
C LYS A 247 30.70 -10.37 14.45
N LEU A 248 29.89 -11.43 14.48
CA LEU A 248 28.53 -11.42 13.97
C LEU A 248 27.51 -11.64 15.07
N ASN A 249 26.41 -10.91 15.03
CA ASN A 249 25.30 -11.05 15.97
C ASN A 249 24.28 -12.14 15.55
N PHE A 250 24.61 -12.90 14.51
CA PHE A 250 23.80 -13.99 13.96
C PHE A 250 24.72 -15.15 13.57
N GLN A 251 24.15 -16.34 13.50
CA GLN A 251 24.88 -17.53 13.03
C GLN A 251 25.00 -17.46 11.50
N PRO A 252 26.25 -17.36 10.96
CA PRO A 252 26.46 -17.31 9.52
C PRO A 252 26.13 -18.67 8.87
N ASP A 253 25.50 -18.62 7.71
CA ASP A 253 25.24 -19.79 6.89
C ASP A 253 26.55 -20.27 6.26
N PRO A 254 26.97 -21.53 6.48
CA PRO A 254 28.23 -22.06 5.97
C PRO A 254 28.30 -22.11 4.43
N THR A 255 27.18 -21.95 3.75
CA THR A 255 27.10 -21.95 2.27
C THR A 255 27.22 -20.56 1.66
N ARG A 256 27.18 -19.49 2.47
CA ARG A 256 27.22 -18.10 2.00
C ARG A 256 28.51 -17.37 2.42
N PRO A 257 29.09 -16.56 1.51
CA PRO A 257 30.28 -15.78 1.86
C PRO A 257 29.93 -14.68 2.87
N VAL A 258 30.79 -14.55 3.88
CA VAL A 258 30.75 -13.47 4.86
C VAL A 258 31.78 -12.42 4.46
N TYR A 259 31.45 -11.15 4.56
CA TYR A 259 32.33 -10.03 4.22
C TYR A 259 32.40 -9.04 5.38
N CYS A 260 33.57 -8.49 5.66
CA CYS A 260 33.70 -7.33 6.54
C CYS A 260 33.12 -6.08 5.85
N ASP A 261 32.79 -5.03 6.61
CA ASP A 261 32.12 -3.83 6.09
C ASP A 261 32.82 -3.20 4.87
N ALA A 262 34.15 -3.10 4.93
CA ALA A 262 34.95 -2.56 3.82
C ALA A 262 34.91 -3.42 2.55
N CYS A 263 34.89 -4.74 2.70
CA CYS A 263 34.82 -5.66 1.56
C CYS A 263 33.37 -5.79 1.05
N PHE A 264 32.39 -5.70 1.92
CA PHE A 264 30.98 -5.72 1.54
C PHE A 264 30.63 -4.56 0.60
N THR A 265 31.11 -3.36 0.92
CA THR A 265 30.92 -2.20 0.04
C THR A 265 31.51 -2.41 -1.35
N LYS A 266 32.74 -2.92 -1.42
CA LYS A 266 33.41 -3.24 -2.71
C LYS A 266 32.65 -4.31 -3.51
N VAL A 267 32.23 -5.38 -2.87
CA VAL A 267 31.45 -6.45 -3.51
C VAL A 267 30.11 -5.94 -4.02
N LYS A 268 29.46 -5.05 -3.26
CA LYS A 268 28.18 -4.43 -3.66
C LYS A 268 28.34 -3.54 -4.89
N GLU A 269 29.43 -2.80 -4.99
CA GLU A 269 29.77 -1.98 -6.17
C GLU A 269 30.08 -2.85 -7.39
N GLU A 270 30.90 -3.88 -7.21
CA GLU A 270 31.28 -4.80 -8.30
C GLU A 270 30.08 -5.61 -8.83
N ARG A 271 29.11 -5.99 -7.98
CA ARG A 271 27.87 -6.66 -8.42
C ARG A 271 26.98 -5.78 -9.30
N ARG A 272 27.13 -4.46 -9.24
CA ARG A 272 26.39 -3.52 -10.09
C ARG A 272 26.98 -3.37 -11.50
N LYS A 273 28.24 -3.80 -11.70
CA LYS A 273 28.91 -3.74 -13.00
C LYS A 273 28.53 -4.96 -13.87
N PRO A 274 28.51 -4.82 -15.20
CA PRO A 274 28.45 -5.96 -16.13
C PRO A 274 29.53 -6.99 -15.81
N LYS A 275 29.24 -8.27 -16.08
CA LYS A 275 30.13 -9.38 -15.67
C LYS A 275 31.55 -9.26 -16.27
N GLU A 276 31.68 -8.66 -17.44
CA GLU A 276 32.93 -8.45 -18.20
C GLU A 276 33.83 -7.32 -17.63
N GLU A 277 33.27 -6.42 -16.82
CA GLU A 277 33.97 -5.26 -16.22
C GLU A 277 34.29 -5.44 -14.74
N ARG A 278 34.08 -6.63 -14.16
CA ARG A 278 34.28 -6.88 -12.72
C ARG A 278 35.78 -7.17 -12.43
N ASN A 279 36.31 -6.41 -11.49
CA ASN A 279 37.68 -6.61 -11.00
C ASN A 279 37.79 -7.69 -9.90
N ILE A 280 36.69 -8.21 -9.42
CA ILE A 280 36.61 -9.27 -8.39
C ILE A 280 35.85 -10.46 -8.97
N ASP A 281 36.48 -11.61 -9.02
CA ASP A 281 35.81 -12.86 -9.39
C ASP A 281 34.94 -13.39 -8.22
N LEU A 282 33.69 -12.96 -8.22
CA LEU A 282 32.71 -13.32 -7.19
C LEU A 282 32.37 -14.81 -7.23
N ASP A 283 32.44 -15.45 -8.39
CA ASP A 283 32.16 -16.87 -8.57
C ASP A 283 33.25 -17.72 -7.90
N ALA A 284 34.52 -17.26 -7.93
CA ALA A 284 35.64 -17.88 -7.25
C ALA A 284 35.57 -17.73 -5.72
N VAL A 285 35.09 -16.59 -5.24
CA VAL A 285 34.87 -16.32 -3.79
C VAL A 285 33.79 -17.22 -3.22
N GLU A 286 32.68 -17.37 -3.93
CA GLU A 286 31.56 -18.23 -3.51
C GLU A 286 31.94 -19.73 -3.48
N LYS A 287 32.80 -20.18 -4.38
CA LYS A 287 33.32 -21.57 -4.37
C LYS A 287 34.24 -21.88 -3.19
N LYS A 288 35.00 -20.89 -2.66
CA LYS A 288 35.90 -21.06 -1.49
C LYS A 288 35.15 -21.16 -0.15
N VAL A 289 33.89 -20.72 -0.08
CA VAL A 289 33.13 -20.68 1.19
C VAL A 289 32.73 -22.07 1.69
N LYS A 290 32.64 -23.08 0.85
CA LYS A 290 32.18 -24.45 1.23
C LYS A 290 33.08 -25.16 2.25
N THR A 291 34.16 -24.57 2.73
CA THR A 291 35.19 -25.22 3.54
C THR A 291 35.60 -24.49 4.85
N GLN A 292 34.92 -23.40 5.25
CA GLN A 292 35.32 -22.67 6.47
C GLN A 292 34.49 -23.06 7.70
N PRO A 293 35.13 -23.46 8.84
CA PRO A 293 34.42 -23.75 10.07
C PRO A 293 33.97 -22.46 10.79
N VAL A 294 32.71 -22.42 11.21
CA VAL A 294 32.14 -21.34 12.04
C VAL A 294 32.42 -21.66 13.50
N LYS A 295 33.04 -20.73 14.24
CA LYS A 295 33.29 -20.86 15.70
C LYS A 295 32.28 -20.06 16.50
N GLU A 296 31.63 -20.70 17.47
CA GLU A 296 30.78 -20.07 18.47
C GLU A 296 31.67 -19.49 19.58
N MET A 297 31.51 -18.22 19.94
CA MET A 297 32.24 -17.55 21.01
C MET A 297 31.33 -17.32 22.22
N SER A 298 31.77 -17.70 23.42
CA SER A 298 31.07 -17.38 24.66
C SER A 298 31.38 -15.94 25.09
N LEU A 299 30.38 -15.26 25.69
CA LEU A 299 30.48 -13.87 26.16
C LEU A 299 31.56 -13.64 27.22
N GLU A 300 32.06 -14.70 27.89
CA GLU A 300 33.12 -14.61 28.91
C GLU A 300 34.51 -14.26 28.36
N ASN A 301 34.76 -14.53 27.09
CA ASN A 301 36.06 -14.24 26.44
C ASN A 301 36.18 -12.78 25.93
N LEU A 302 35.12 -11.95 26.07
CA LEU A 302 35.14 -10.56 25.63
C LEU A 302 35.59 -9.56 26.69
N LYS A 303 35.84 -10.00 27.94
CA LYS A 303 36.18 -9.13 29.10
C LYS A 303 37.67 -9.08 29.43
N LYS A 304 38.57 -9.66 28.66
CA LYS A 304 40.01 -9.50 28.88
C LYS A 304 40.50 -8.22 28.23
N PRO A 305 41.09 -7.26 28.96
CA PRO A 305 41.74 -6.11 28.39
C PRO A 305 42.95 -6.58 27.56
N VAL A 306 43.14 -5.97 26.38
CA VAL A 306 44.36 -6.10 25.61
C VAL A 306 45.38 -5.22 26.36
N ASP A 307 46.39 -5.83 26.98
CA ASP A 307 47.52 -5.13 27.52
C ASP A 307 48.35 -4.48 26.40
N PRO A 308 49.05 -3.37 26.71
CA PRO A 308 49.53 -2.36 25.76
C PRO A 308 50.62 -2.85 24.80
#